data_75e6fb8bd62a223c00e58f8671c34ac0
#
_entry.id   75e6fb8bd62a223c00e58f8671c34ac0
#
_cell.length_a   1.000
_cell.length_b   1.000
_cell.length_c   1.000
_cell.angle_alpha   90.00
_cell.angle_beta   90.00
_cell.angle_gamma   90.00
#
_symmetry.space_group_name_H-M   'P 1'
#
loop_
_entity.id
_entity.type
_entity.pdbx_description
1 polymer ?
#
loop_
_entity_poly.entity_id
_entity_poly.type
_entity_poly.pdbx_seq_one_letter_code
_entity_poly.pdbx_strand_id
1 'polypeptide(L)'
;MYAIVEIAGQQFKVEKDQKVYVHRLQAEEGKKVSFDNVLLLADGDKVTVGAPAIDGAQVGAKVLKHLKGDKVIVFKKKRRKGYRVKNGHRQALTEIQIDNIIASGAKKSVVTKKSVAKPVTKKSTTAKPKVAEVKAPAQDLSKMTVSQL
;
A
#
# COMPACT_ATOMS: atom_id res chain seq x y z
N MET A 1 15.74 21.33 -13.61
CA MET A 1 14.77 20.38 -14.21
C MET A 1 13.79 19.93 -13.15
N TYR A 2 12.49 20.07 -13.38
CA TYR A 2 11.45 19.50 -12.51
C TYR A 2 10.44 18.72 -13.33
N ALA A 3 9.70 17.84 -12.67
CA ALA A 3 8.64 17.06 -13.27
C ALA A 3 7.35 17.16 -12.45
N ILE A 4 6.21 17.03 -13.12
CA ILE A 4 4.93 16.77 -12.47
C ILE A 4 4.59 15.31 -12.73
N VAL A 5 4.50 14.54 -11.67
CA VAL A 5 4.29 13.10 -11.71
C VAL A 5 3.06 12.71 -10.88
N GLU A 6 2.32 11.74 -11.35
CA GLU A 6 1.22 11.16 -10.59
C GLU A 6 1.70 9.96 -9.76
N ILE A 7 1.53 10.06 -8.45
CA ILE A 7 1.94 9.03 -7.49
C ILE A 7 0.75 8.69 -6.59
N ALA A 8 0.34 7.44 -6.57
CA ALA A 8 -0.78 6.96 -5.75
C ALA A 8 -2.08 7.80 -5.90
N GLY A 9 -2.38 8.25 -7.14
CA GLY A 9 -3.58 9.03 -7.45
C GLY A 9 -3.48 10.52 -7.11
N GLN A 10 -2.31 11.02 -6.76
CA GLN A 10 -2.04 12.43 -6.50
C GLN A 10 -0.89 12.95 -7.36
N GLN A 11 -0.95 14.23 -7.74
CA GLN A 11 0.06 14.89 -8.57
C GLN A 11 1.05 15.63 -7.68
N PHE A 12 2.33 15.43 -7.93
CA PHE A 12 3.43 16.05 -7.22
C PHE A 12 4.37 16.75 -8.19
N LYS A 13 4.75 17.99 -7.86
CA LYS A 13 5.90 18.62 -8.47
C LYS A 13 7.15 18.10 -7.76
N VAL A 14 8.07 17.50 -8.51
CA VAL A 14 9.28 16.87 -7.97
C VAL A 14 10.53 17.37 -8.68
N GLU A 15 11.60 17.50 -7.92
CA GLU A 15 12.93 17.83 -8.39
C GLU A 15 13.90 16.71 -7.99
N LYS A 16 15.07 16.70 -8.61
CA LYS A 16 16.10 15.73 -8.25
C LYS A 16 16.53 15.92 -6.78
N ASP A 17 16.80 14.80 -6.10
CA ASP A 17 17.23 14.73 -4.69
C ASP A 17 16.22 15.28 -3.68
N GLN A 18 14.99 15.60 -4.10
CA GLN A 18 13.91 16.06 -3.25
C GLN A 18 13.30 14.91 -2.46
N LYS A 19 12.93 15.16 -1.20
CA LYS A 19 12.12 14.25 -0.36
C LYS A 19 10.66 14.67 -0.41
N VAL A 20 9.77 13.70 -0.64
CA VAL A 20 8.32 13.95 -0.75
C VAL A 20 7.57 12.91 0.07
N TYR A 21 6.48 13.36 0.71
CA TYR A 21 5.53 12.49 1.41
C TYR A 21 4.37 12.16 0.49
N VAL A 22 4.21 10.89 0.18
CA VAL A 22 3.13 10.38 -0.69
C VAL A 22 2.24 9.42 0.09
N HIS A 23 1.08 9.08 -0.45
CA HIS A 23 0.25 8.04 0.13
C HIS A 23 1.01 6.71 0.21
N ARG A 24 0.62 5.88 1.16
CA ARG A 24 1.29 4.61 1.44
C ARG A 24 1.48 3.78 0.18
N LEU A 25 2.74 3.51 -0.17
CA LEU A 25 3.13 2.63 -1.25
C LEU A 25 3.28 1.18 -0.74
N GLN A 26 2.97 0.22 -1.60
CA GLN A 26 3.17 -1.22 -1.34
C GLN A 26 4.59 -1.63 -1.74
N ALA A 27 5.58 -0.97 -1.17
CA ALA A 27 6.99 -1.25 -1.41
C ALA A 27 7.71 -1.28 -0.07
N GLU A 28 8.76 -2.06 0.04
CA GLU A 28 9.60 -2.14 1.25
C GLU A 28 10.48 -0.91 1.39
N GLU A 29 10.87 -0.59 2.62
CA GLU A 29 11.82 0.48 2.90
C GLU A 29 13.19 0.19 2.27
N GLY A 30 13.81 1.20 1.70
CA GLY A 30 15.08 1.09 0.96
C GLY A 30 14.95 0.65 -0.50
N LYS A 31 13.78 0.20 -0.95
CA LYS A 31 13.54 -0.25 -2.32
C LYS A 31 13.43 0.93 -3.28
N LYS A 32 13.96 0.76 -4.50
CA LYS A 32 13.77 1.70 -5.60
C LYS A 32 12.44 1.45 -6.28
N VAL A 33 11.72 2.53 -6.57
CA VAL A 33 10.42 2.53 -7.24
C VAL A 33 10.51 3.48 -8.43
N SER A 34 9.86 3.13 -9.52
CA SER A 34 9.77 3.97 -10.72
C SER A 34 8.33 4.37 -10.98
N PHE A 35 8.13 5.61 -11.39
CA PHE A 35 6.84 6.18 -11.74
C PHE A 35 6.85 6.59 -13.20
N ASP A 36 5.99 5.95 -13.99
CA ASP A 36 5.93 6.13 -15.45
C ASP A 36 4.89 7.19 -15.85
N ASN A 37 4.01 7.60 -14.94
CA ASN A 37 2.94 8.57 -15.23
C ASN A 37 3.42 10.00 -15.00
N VAL A 38 4.27 10.49 -15.92
CA VAL A 38 4.81 11.84 -15.89
C VAL A 38 3.95 12.74 -16.78
N LEU A 39 3.33 13.75 -16.19
CA LEU A 39 2.39 14.64 -16.87
C LEU A 39 3.08 15.84 -17.52
N LEU A 40 4.14 16.33 -16.89
CA LEU A 40 4.89 17.49 -17.37
C LEU A 40 6.37 17.35 -16.99
N LEU A 41 7.22 17.78 -17.91
CA LEU A 41 8.66 17.95 -17.70
C LEU A 41 9.04 19.37 -18.06
N ALA A 42 9.78 20.02 -17.18
CA ALA A 42 10.38 21.32 -17.46
C ALA A 42 11.89 21.29 -17.21
N ASP A 43 12.63 21.68 -18.23
CA ASP A 43 14.07 21.81 -18.21
C ASP A 43 14.48 23.20 -18.67
N GLY A 44 14.67 24.11 -17.70
CA GLY A 44 14.83 25.53 -17.98
C GLY A 44 13.61 26.09 -18.71
N ASP A 45 13.83 26.64 -19.90
CA ASP A 45 12.78 27.27 -20.73
C ASP A 45 11.96 26.25 -21.55
N LYS A 46 12.43 24.99 -21.62
CA LYS A 46 11.73 23.94 -22.37
C LYS A 46 10.72 23.23 -21.47
N VAL A 47 9.44 23.38 -21.82
CA VAL A 47 8.34 22.70 -21.13
C VAL A 47 7.70 21.71 -22.08
N THR A 48 7.65 20.44 -21.67
CA THR A 48 6.97 19.37 -22.40
C THR A 48 5.77 18.92 -21.58
N VAL A 49 4.58 19.00 -22.17
CA VAL A 49 3.32 18.60 -21.54
C VAL A 49 2.84 17.29 -22.15
N GLY A 50 2.46 16.32 -21.34
CA GLY A 50 1.89 15.06 -21.77
C GLY A 50 0.39 15.17 -22.09
N ALA A 51 -0.08 14.29 -22.96
CA ALA A 51 -1.50 14.16 -23.26
C ALA A 51 -1.93 12.66 -23.19
N PRO A 52 -2.29 12.13 -22.04
CA PRO A 52 -2.21 12.64 -20.68
C PRO A 52 -0.82 12.54 -20.04
N ALA A 53 0.04 11.62 -20.47
CA ALA A 53 1.38 11.41 -19.96
C ALA A 53 2.42 11.49 -21.08
N ILE A 54 3.67 11.75 -20.73
CA ILE A 54 4.79 11.80 -21.65
C ILE A 54 5.31 10.38 -21.85
N ASP A 55 5.25 9.88 -23.08
CA ASP A 55 5.75 8.54 -23.39
C ASP A 55 7.28 8.46 -23.25
N GLY A 56 7.72 7.43 -22.51
CA GLY A 56 9.13 7.19 -22.25
C GLY A 56 9.75 8.07 -21.17
N ALA A 57 8.97 8.93 -20.52
CA ALA A 57 9.41 9.64 -19.31
C ALA A 57 9.22 8.77 -18.08
N GLN A 58 10.15 8.87 -17.13
CA GLN A 58 10.11 8.11 -15.88
C GLN A 58 10.78 8.88 -14.76
N VAL A 59 10.20 8.79 -13.56
CA VAL A 59 10.79 9.31 -12.33
C VAL A 59 11.19 8.15 -11.45
N GLY A 60 12.48 8.04 -11.15
CA GLY A 60 13.03 7.06 -10.22
C GLY A 60 13.10 7.64 -8.82
N ALA A 61 12.61 6.89 -7.83
CA ALA A 61 12.66 7.26 -6.44
C ALA A 61 13.04 6.08 -5.54
N LYS A 62 13.58 6.40 -4.37
CA LYS A 62 13.90 5.43 -3.31
C LYS A 62 12.95 5.63 -2.14
N VAL A 63 12.35 4.56 -1.66
CA VAL A 63 11.55 4.57 -0.44
C VAL A 63 12.48 4.72 0.76
N LEU A 64 12.30 5.75 1.57
CA LEU A 64 13.09 5.96 2.79
C LEU A 64 12.45 5.26 3.98
N LYS A 65 11.21 5.62 4.29
CA LYS A 65 10.48 5.04 5.42
C LYS A 65 8.98 5.15 5.23
N HIS A 66 8.27 4.34 6.00
CA HIS A 66 6.83 4.43 6.12
C HIS A 66 6.44 5.07 7.46
N LEU A 67 5.56 6.05 7.41
CA LEU A 67 5.14 6.80 8.58
C LEU A 67 3.64 7.08 8.58
N LYS A 68 3.16 7.56 9.71
CA LYS A 68 1.81 8.10 9.84
C LYS A 68 1.92 9.59 10.11
N GLY A 69 1.11 10.36 9.41
CA GLY A 69 0.99 11.80 9.61
C GLY A 69 0.49 12.17 11.00
N ASP A 70 0.33 13.45 11.24
CA ASP A 70 -0.21 13.98 12.49
C ASP A 70 -1.64 13.53 12.72
N LYS A 71 -2.03 13.43 13.98
CA LYS A 71 -3.37 13.01 14.35
C LYS A 71 -4.36 14.16 14.15
N VAL A 72 -5.27 13.99 13.20
CA VAL A 72 -6.36 14.92 12.96
C VAL A 72 -7.57 14.47 13.78
N ILE A 73 -8.11 15.37 14.59
CA ILE A 73 -9.27 15.09 15.40
C ILE A 73 -10.54 15.40 14.62
N VAL A 74 -11.31 14.36 14.34
CA VAL A 74 -12.64 14.47 13.71
C VAL A 74 -13.68 14.55 14.81
N PHE A 75 -14.28 15.73 14.98
CA PHE A 75 -15.29 15.94 16.01
C PHE A 75 -16.65 16.20 15.37
N LYS A 76 -17.63 15.37 15.71
CA LYS A 76 -19.02 15.48 15.24
C LYS A 76 -19.91 15.79 16.43
N LYS A 77 -20.65 16.90 16.37
CA LYS A 77 -21.58 17.34 17.44
C LYS A 77 -22.89 17.80 16.81
N LYS A 78 -24.00 17.49 17.48
CA LYS A 78 -25.31 18.07 17.18
C LYS A 78 -25.77 18.88 18.39
N ARG A 79 -26.14 20.14 18.14
CA ARG A 79 -26.62 21.03 19.19
C ARG A 79 -27.90 20.48 19.83
N ARG A 80 -28.01 20.54 21.15
CA ARG A 80 -29.18 20.12 21.95
C ARG A 80 -29.63 18.67 21.78
N LYS A 81 -28.78 17.79 21.18
CA LYS A 81 -29.12 16.38 20.93
C LYS A 81 -28.26 15.38 21.71
N GLY A 82 -27.35 15.87 22.59
CA GLY A 82 -26.41 14.97 23.30
C GLY A 82 -25.39 14.25 22.43
N TYR A 83 -25.49 14.38 21.10
CA TYR A 83 -24.59 13.71 20.15
C TYR A 83 -23.24 14.40 20.12
N ARG A 84 -22.21 13.68 20.54
CA ARG A 84 -20.80 14.09 20.51
C ARG A 84 -19.93 12.87 20.21
N VAL A 85 -19.30 12.85 19.05
CA VAL A 85 -18.37 11.78 18.64
C VAL A 85 -17.03 12.42 18.31
N LYS A 86 -15.97 11.93 18.93
CA LYS A 86 -14.60 12.43 18.73
C LYS A 86 -13.71 11.25 18.33
N ASN A 87 -13.24 11.27 17.09
CA ASN A 87 -12.35 10.27 16.53
C ASN A 87 -11.04 10.91 16.09
N GLY A 88 -9.93 10.19 16.20
CA GLY A 88 -8.65 10.61 15.65
C GLY A 88 -8.32 9.86 14.37
N HIS A 89 -7.87 10.58 13.34
CA HIS A 89 -7.38 10.00 12.10
C HIS A 89 -5.89 10.29 11.93
N ARG A 90 -5.10 9.27 11.52
CA ARG A 90 -3.72 9.41 11.08
C ARG A 90 -3.58 8.80 9.71
N GLN A 91 -3.21 9.63 8.72
CA GLN A 91 -2.98 9.15 7.36
C GLN A 91 -1.67 8.36 7.28
N ALA A 92 -1.72 7.18 6.68
CA ALA A 92 -0.53 6.41 6.39
C ALA A 92 0.18 7.00 5.16
N LEU A 93 1.45 7.34 5.31
CA LEU A 93 2.28 7.97 4.30
C LEU A 93 3.57 7.16 4.08
N THR A 94 4.23 7.44 2.95
CA THR A 94 5.57 6.96 2.62
C THR A 94 6.44 8.16 2.28
N GLU A 95 7.59 8.27 2.92
CA GLU A 95 8.63 9.22 2.54
C GLU A 95 9.48 8.61 1.45
N ILE A 96 9.56 9.29 0.32
CA ILE A 96 10.38 8.91 -0.83
C ILE A 96 11.39 10.00 -1.14
N GLN A 97 12.54 9.61 -1.64
CA GLN A 97 13.55 10.50 -2.19
C GLN A 97 13.60 10.29 -3.70
N ILE A 98 13.54 11.37 -4.45
CA ILE A 98 13.65 11.34 -5.91
C ILE A 98 15.12 11.20 -6.27
N ASP A 99 15.49 10.11 -6.95
CA ASP A 99 16.86 9.85 -7.37
C ASP A 99 17.15 10.52 -8.71
N ASN A 100 16.30 10.27 -9.71
CA ASN A 100 16.49 10.77 -11.07
C ASN A 100 15.17 11.00 -11.81
N ILE A 101 15.22 11.91 -12.79
CA ILE A 101 14.13 12.21 -13.72
C ILE A 101 14.65 11.93 -15.13
N ILE A 102 14.00 11.02 -15.83
CA ILE A 102 14.35 10.61 -17.21
C ILE A 102 13.29 11.17 -18.14
N ALA A 103 13.70 12.00 -19.08
CA ALA A 103 12.77 12.68 -19.99
C ALA A 103 12.32 11.79 -21.17
N SER A 104 13.19 10.87 -21.62
CA SER A 104 12.87 9.98 -22.75
C SER A 104 13.74 8.72 -22.69
N GLY A 105 13.24 7.62 -23.28
CA GLY A 105 14.00 6.37 -23.41
C GLY A 105 13.91 5.43 -22.21
N ALA A 106 13.07 5.70 -21.22
CA ALA A 106 12.80 4.74 -20.16
C ALA A 106 12.02 3.55 -20.73
N LYS A 107 12.55 2.34 -20.54
CA LYS A 107 11.79 1.12 -20.83
C LYS A 107 10.62 1.06 -19.82
N LYS A 108 9.41 1.06 -20.35
CA LYS A 108 8.17 0.90 -19.58
C LYS A 108 8.30 -0.38 -18.74
N SER A 109 8.48 -0.25 -17.43
CA SER A 109 8.45 -1.40 -16.53
C SER A 109 7.00 -1.85 -16.47
N VAL A 110 6.65 -2.88 -17.23
CA VAL A 110 5.35 -3.54 -17.14
C VAL A 110 5.29 -4.18 -15.76
N VAL A 111 4.72 -3.49 -14.81
CA VAL A 111 4.27 -4.12 -13.57
C VAL A 111 3.12 -5.01 -13.96
N THR A 112 3.43 -6.26 -14.24
CA THR A 112 2.44 -7.31 -14.45
C THR A 112 1.61 -7.38 -13.18
N LYS A 113 0.42 -6.80 -13.21
CA LYS A 113 -0.62 -7.10 -12.22
C LYS A 113 -0.88 -8.59 -12.32
N LYS A 114 -0.26 -9.36 -11.42
CA LYS A 114 -0.57 -10.77 -11.26
C LYS A 114 -2.04 -10.81 -10.84
N SER A 115 -2.90 -11.04 -11.81
CA SER A 115 -4.30 -11.32 -11.59
C SER A 115 -4.37 -12.58 -10.74
N VAL A 116 -4.77 -12.42 -9.49
CA VAL A 116 -5.12 -13.54 -8.63
C VAL A 116 -6.40 -14.13 -9.21
N ALA A 117 -6.25 -15.13 -10.06
CA ALA A 117 -7.35 -15.98 -10.49
C ALA A 117 -7.88 -16.70 -9.25
N LYS A 118 -9.09 -16.37 -8.83
CA LYS A 118 -9.86 -17.14 -7.85
C LYS A 118 -10.06 -18.54 -8.42
N PRO A 119 -9.73 -19.62 -7.69
CA PRO A 119 -10.15 -20.95 -8.10
C PRO A 119 -11.66 -21.06 -7.94
N VAL A 120 -12.31 -21.26 -9.06
CA VAL A 120 -13.74 -21.61 -9.10
C VAL A 120 -13.86 -23.03 -8.54
N THR A 121 -14.47 -23.15 -7.38
CA THR A 121 -14.83 -24.43 -6.78
C THR A 121 -15.95 -25.06 -7.59
N LYS A 122 -15.64 -26.06 -8.39
CA LYS A 122 -16.65 -26.95 -8.96
C LYS A 122 -17.25 -27.80 -7.87
N LYS A 123 -18.54 -27.59 -7.64
CA LYS A 123 -19.44 -28.44 -6.86
C LYS A 123 -19.60 -29.78 -7.58
N SER A 124 -19.19 -30.86 -6.97
CA SER A 124 -19.64 -32.21 -7.32
C SER A 124 -20.23 -32.85 -6.09
N THR A 125 -21.49 -33.15 -6.25
CA THR A 125 -22.39 -33.92 -5.38
C THR A 125 -21.99 -35.40 -5.31
N THR A 126 -22.45 -35.99 -4.20
CA THR A 126 -22.74 -37.43 -3.94
C THR A 126 -21.64 -38.28 -3.34
N ALA A 127 -21.86 -38.68 -2.14
CA ALA A 127 -22.16 -39.99 -1.60
C ALA A 127 -21.66 -40.16 -0.17
N LYS A 128 -22.58 -40.34 0.75
CA LYS A 128 -22.39 -41.02 2.03
C LYS A 128 -22.18 -42.51 1.73
N PRO A 129 -21.29 -43.27 2.38
CA PRO A 129 -21.71 -43.90 3.63
C PRO A 129 -20.62 -44.23 4.67
N LYS A 130 -21.12 -44.47 5.85
CA LYS A 130 -20.73 -45.53 6.81
C LYS A 130 -19.71 -45.22 7.91
N VAL A 131 -20.31 -45.19 9.06
CA VAL A 131 -19.81 -45.36 10.41
C VAL A 131 -18.68 -46.42 10.51
N ALA A 132 -17.59 -46.03 11.18
CA ALA A 132 -16.76 -46.94 11.93
C ALA A 132 -16.24 -46.21 13.18
N GLU A 133 -16.71 -46.69 14.27
CA GLU A 133 -16.36 -46.49 15.65
C GLU A 133 -14.90 -46.86 15.89
N VAL A 134 -14.09 -45.98 16.47
CA VAL A 134 -12.88 -46.34 17.18
C VAL A 134 -12.70 -45.46 18.42
N LYS A 135 -12.93 -46.10 19.53
CA LYS A 135 -12.57 -45.86 20.92
C LYS A 135 -11.42 -44.88 21.15
N ALA A 136 -11.72 -43.89 22.00
CA ALA A 136 -10.74 -43.14 22.75
C ALA A 136 -10.21 -43.95 23.95
N PRO A 137 -8.93 -43.88 24.31
CA PRO A 137 -8.49 -44.25 25.63
C PRO A 137 -8.53 -43.01 26.55
N ALA A 138 -9.25 -43.20 27.65
CA ALA A 138 -9.23 -42.31 28.80
C ALA A 138 -7.81 -42.26 29.40
N GLN A 139 -7.29 -41.05 29.63
CA GLN A 139 -6.15 -40.85 30.51
C GLN A 139 -6.60 -40.32 31.85
N ASP A 140 -6.29 -41.10 32.86
CA ASP A 140 -6.53 -40.81 34.28
C ASP A 140 -5.89 -39.50 34.76
N LEU A 141 -6.73 -38.59 35.25
CA LEU A 141 -6.36 -37.38 35.96
C LEU A 141 -6.36 -37.53 37.50
N SER A 142 -5.80 -38.61 38.00
CA SER A 142 -5.80 -38.85 39.46
C SER A 142 -4.44 -39.07 40.07
N LYS A 143 -3.40 -38.34 39.63
CA LYS A 143 -2.12 -38.28 40.38
C LYS A 143 -1.36 -36.98 40.10
N MET A 144 -1.79 -35.91 40.62
CA MET A 144 -0.89 -34.83 41.00
C MET A 144 -1.29 -34.30 42.39
N THR A 145 -0.58 -34.82 43.35
CA THR A 145 -0.58 -34.38 44.71
C THR A 145 -0.01 -32.97 44.84
N VAL A 146 -0.74 -32.19 45.57
CA VAL A 146 -0.29 -30.92 46.22
C VAL A 146 0.87 -31.24 47.14
N SER A 147 2.04 -30.75 46.86
CA SER A 147 3.11 -30.46 47.83
C SER A 147 4.25 -29.71 47.19
N GLN A 148 4.43 -28.55 47.63
CA GLN A 148 5.53 -27.64 47.98
C GLN A 148 5.29 -26.26 47.33
N LEU A 149 4.73 -25.43 48.16
CA LEU A 149 5.30 -24.27 48.88
C LEU A 149 6.22 -23.40 48.06
#